data_3f09393f84b7fc1c9f535b71af36e3f6
#
_entry.id   3f09393f84b7fc1c9f535b71af36e3f6
#
_cell.length_a   1.000
_cell.length_b   1.000
_cell.length_c   1.000
_cell.angle_alpha   90.00
_cell.angle_beta   90.00
_cell.angle_gamma   90.00
#
_symmetry.space_group_name_H-M   'P 1'
#
loop_
_entity.id
_entity.type
_entity.pdbx_description
1 polymer ?
#
loop_
_entity_poly.entity_id
_entity_poly.type
_entity_poly.pdbx_seq_one_letter_code
_entity_poly.pdbx_strand_id
1 'polypeptide(L)'
;TWKSRGLGDVYKRQGKNTYLDNQIHIAHNVKIGENCIIAGQVGIAGSTILGKNIKIGGQAGISGHLKIGDNVDIAGGSGVIRNIPDNSKVMGYPAKNIKDFLKENK
;
A
#
# COMPACT_ATOMS: atom_id res chain seq x y z
N THR A 1 16.57 -10.26 -6.36
CA THR A 1 15.45 -9.55 -6.91
C THR A 1 14.16 -10.20 -6.51
N TRP A 2 13.20 -9.43 -6.41
CA TRP A 2 11.89 -9.92 -6.08
C TRP A 2 11.30 -10.73 -7.21
N LYS A 3 10.69 -11.82 -6.88
CA LYS A 3 10.05 -12.63 -7.87
C LYS A 3 8.58 -12.56 -7.61
N SER A 4 7.81 -12.77 -8.65
CA SER A 4 6.39 -12.64 -8.53
C SER A 4 5.76 -13.62 -7.58
N ARG A 5 6.47 -14.69 -7.26
CA ARG A 5 5.93 -15.64 -6.37
C ARG A 5 4.61 -16.13 -6.82
N GLY A 6 4.45 -16.33 -8.03
CA GLY A 6 3.23 -16.79 -8.60
C GLY A 6 2.23 -15.69 -8.87
N LEU A 7 2.62 -14.51 -8.62
CA LEU A 7 1.74 -13.41 -8.89
C LEU A 7 1.67 -13.18 -10.34
N GLY A 8 2.59 -13.64 -10.95
CA GLY A 8 2.45 -13.74 -12.31
C GLY A 8 2.16 -12.60 -13.12
N ASP A 9 2.79 -11.69 -13.04
CA ASP A 9 2.31 -10.86 -13.64
C ASP A 9 2.95 -9.92 -14.38
N VAL A 10 2.91 -10.04 -15.64
CA VAL A 10 3.30 -9.09 -16.62
C VAL A 10 2.57 -7.79 -16.45
N TYR A 11 1.60 -7.75 -15.61
CA TYR A 11 0.83 -6.54 -15.41
C TYR A 11 1.26 -5.71 -14.20
N LYS A 12 2.23 -6.19 -13.47
CA LYS A 12 2.67 -5.48 -12.28
C LYS A 12 3.97 -4.77 -12.52
N ARG A 13 4.10 -3.60 -11.97
CA ARG A 13 5.33 -2.86 -12.05
C ARG A 13 5.79 -2.47 -10.68
N GLN A 14 7.09 -2.62 -10.46
CA GLN A 14 7.69 -2.37 -9.19
C GLN A 14 8.97 -1.58 -9.38
N GLY A 15 9.13 -0.50 -8.64
CA GLY A 15 10.32 0.32 -8.74
C GLY A 15 11.52 -0.27 -8.01
N LYS A 16 12.66 0.41 -8.11
CA LYS A 16 13.89 -0.03 -7.49
C LYS A 16 13.77 -0.02 -5.99
N ASN A 17 14.53 -0.90 -5.35
CA ASN A 17 14.64 -0.98 -3.90
C ASN A 17 13.33 -1.14 -3.18
N THR A 18 12.32 -1.67 -3.83
CA THR A 18 11.06 -1.94 -3.19
C THR A 18 11.10 -3.35 -2.61
N TYR A 19 10.73 -3.45 -1.35
CA TYR A 19 10.73 -4.72 -0.65
C TYR A 19 9.30 -5.20 -0.42
N LEU A 20 9.02 -6.41 -0.85
CA LEU A 20 7.72 -7.03 -0.66
C LEU A 20 7.91 -8.26 0.21
N ASP A 21 7.26 -8.28 1.34
CA ASP A 21 7.36 -9.41 2.25
C ASP A 21 6.50 -10.58 1.75
N ASN A 22 6.39 -11.63 2.54
CA ASN A 22 5.66 -12.83 2.16
C ASN A 22 4.16 -12.65 2.18
N GLN A 23 3.48 -13.45 1.37
CA GLN A 23 2.02 -13.51 1.37
C GLN A 23 1.34 -12.19 1.00
N ILE A 24 1.98 -11.42 0.16
CA ILE A 24 1.38 -10.20 -0.34
C ILE A 24 0.55 -10.55 -1.57
N HIS A 25 -0.65 -10.01 -1.63
CA HIS A 25 -1.52 -10.20 -2.77
C HIS A 25 -1.58 -8.90 -3.56
N ILE A 26 -1.04 -8.92 -4.76
CA ILE A 26 -1.03 -7.74 -5.61
C ILE A 26 -1.77 -8.09 -6.89
N ALA A 27 -2.87 -7.40 -7.14
CA ALA A 27 -3.68 -7.66 -8.32
C ALA A 27 -3.02 -7.06 -9.57
N HIS A 28 -3.60 -7.31 -10.72
CA HIS A 28 -3.01 -6.87 -11.97
C HIS A 28 -3.08 -5.34 -12.14
N ASN A 29 -2.23 -4.82 -12.98
CA ASN A 29 -2.14 -3.39 -13.27
C ASN A 29 -1.79 -2.50 -12.08
N VAL A 30 -1.22 -3.07 -11.04
CA VAL A 30 -0.74 -2.28 -9.91
C VAL A 30 0.64 -1.75 -10.23
N LYS A 31 0.89 -0.49 -9.92
CA LYS A 31 2.19 0.12 -10.08
C LYS A 31 2.72 0.51 -8.72
N ILE A 32 3.92 0.11 -8.41
CA ILE A 32 4.56 0.40 -7.12
C ILE A 32 5.84 1.15 -7.40
N GLY A 33 6.00 2.29 -6.79
CA GLY A 33 7.17 3.13 -7.00
C GLY A 33 8.41 2.59 -6.32
N GLU A 34 9.44 3.45 -6.22
CA GLU A 34 10.73 3.08 -5.64
C GLU A 34 10.71 3.16 -4.13
N ASN A 35 11.60 2.41 -3.52
CA ASN A 35 11.86 2.49 -2.09
C ASN A 35 10.62 2.27 -1.23
N CYS A 36 9.75 1.38 -1.66
CA CYS A 36 8.57 1.04 -0.87
C CYS A 36 8.85 -0.19 -0.02
N ILE A 37 8.25 -0.24 1.14
CA ILE A 37 8.34 -1.40 2.02
C ILE A 37 6.93 -1.86 2.32
N ILE A 38 6.60 -3.07 1.87
CA ILE A 38 5.26 -3.61 2.05
C ILE A 38 5.36 -4.89 2.88
N ALA A 39 4.79 -4.84 4.07
CA ALA A 39 4.86 -5.96 5.01
C ALA A 39 3.94 -7.10 4.60
N GLY A 40 4.02 -8.20 5.30
CA GLY A 40 3.30 -9.41 4.94
C GLY A 40 1.80 -9.28 5.01
N GLN A 41 1.13 -10.08 4.20
CA GLN A 41 -0.33 -10.19 4.16
C GLN A 41 -1.05 -8.89 3.75
N VAL A 42 -0.36 -8.00 3.06
CA VAL A 42 -0.99 -6.81 2.51
C VAL A 42 -1.68 -7.19 1.20
N GLY A 43 -2.86 -6.64 0.97
CA GLY A 43 -3.57 -6.82 -0.29
C GLY A 43 -3.70 -5.50 -1.02
N ILE A 44 -3.38 -5.50 -2.31
CA ILE A 44 -3.52 -4.31 -3.14
C ILE A 44 -4.37 -4.67 -4.34
N ALA A 45 -5.54 -4.06 -4.43
CA ALA A 45 -6.47 -4.38 -5.51
C ALA A 45 -6.04 -3.74 -6.83
N GLY A 46 -6.64 -4.17 -7.90
CA GLY A 46 -6.17 -3.85 -9.25
C GLY A 46 -6.14 -2.38 -9.60
N SER A 47 -5.24 -2.04 -10.47
CA SER A 47 -5.08 -0.70 -11.03
C SER A 47 -4.78 0.41 -10.02
N THR A 48 -4.28 0.04 -8.86
CA THR A 48 -3.87 1.01 -7.85
C THR A 48 -2.43 1.45 -8.13
N ILE A 49 -2.14 2.70 -7.92
CA ILE A 49 -0.82 3.26 -8.14
C ILE A 49 -0.26 3.74 -6.80
N LEU A 50 0.88 3.18 -6.42
CA LEU A 50 1.59 3.62 -5.23
C LEU A 50 2.77 4.48 -5.65
N GLY A 51 2.95 5.60 -5.01
CA GLY A 51 4.10 6.45 -5.26
C GLY A 51 5.38 5.86 -4.69
N LYS A 52 6.36 6.69 -4.41
CA LYS A 52 7.64 6.23 -3.88
C LYS A 52 7.72 6.45 -2.38
N ASN A 53 8.63 5.72 -1.74
CA ASN A 53 8.89 5.84 -0.30
C ASN A 53 7.64 5.55 0.54
N ILE A 54 6.89 4.52 0.17
CA ILE A 54 5.68 4.15 0.90
C ILE A 54 5.98 3.00 1.84
N LYS A 55 5.43 3.08 3.04
CA LYS A 55 5.53 1.99 4.00
C LYS A 55 4.14 1.51 4.32
N ILE A 56 3.91 0.22 4.14
CA ILE A 56 2.60 -0.37 4.42
C ILE A 56 2.78 -1.46 5.46
N GLY A 57 2.12 -1.28 6.60
CA GLY A 57 2.16 -2.27 7.68
C GLY A 57 1.41 -3.53 7.33
N GLY A 58 1.70 -4.61 8.04
CA GLY A 58 1.12 -5.92 7.74
C GLY A 58 -0.40 -5.93 7.79
N GLN A 59 -0.99 -6.78 6.96
CA GLN A 59 -2.43 -7.00 6.92
C GLN A 59 -3.26 -5.78 6.50
N ALA A 60 -2.64 -4.76 5.92
CA ALA A 60 -3.39 -3.63 5.38
C ALA A 60 -4.02 -4.02 4.05
N GLY A 61 -5.10 -3.38 3.70
CA GLY A 61 -5.76 -3.59 2.42
C GLY A 61 -5.93 -2.27 1.68
N ILE A 62 -5.74 -2.30 0.38
CA ILE A 62 -5.90 -1.10 -0.43
C ILE A 62 -6.85 -1.40 -1.57
N SER A 63 -7.92 -0.61 -1.66
CA SER A 63 -8.94 -0.79 -2.70
C SER A 63 -8.38 -0.47 -4.08
N GLY A 64 -9.10 -0.92 -5.10
CA GLY A 64 -8.67 -0.74 -6.47
C GLY A 64 -8.83 0.68 -6.99
N HIS A 65 -8.10 0.97 -8.05
CA HIS A 65 -8.17 2.24 -8.77
C HIS A 65 -7.85 3.47 -7.90
N LEU A 66 -7.01 3.29 -6.89
CA LEU A 66 -6.61 4.41 -6.03
C LEU A 66 -5.25 4.91 -6.42
N LYS A 67 -4.97 6.14 -6.04
CA LYS A 67 -3.64 6.71 -6.18
C LYS A 67 -3.14 7.08 -4.79
N ILE A 68 -2.03 6.46 -4.41
CA ILE A 68 -1.39 6.73 -3.13
C ILE A 68 -0.16 7.59 -3.42
N GLY A 69 -0.06 8.72 -2.78
CA GLY A 69 1.02 9.67 -3.06
C GLY A 69 2.37 9.16 -2.57
N ASP A 70 3.36 10.06 -2.60
CA ASP A 70 4.72 9.73 -2.17
C ASP A 70 4.87 9.94 -0.66
N ASN A 71 5.80 9.23 -0.07
CA ASN A 71 6.14 9.38 1.35
C ASN A 71 4.93 9.14 2.25
N VAL A 72 4.19 8.08 1.98
CA VAL A 72 2.99 7.75 2.74
C VAL A 72 3.25 6.56 3.64
N ASP A 73 2.81 6.64 4.89
CA ASP A 73 2.87 5.53 5.83
C ASP A 73 1.47 5.04 6.09
N ILE A 74 1.25 3.75 5.90
CA ILE A 74 -0.05 3.11 6.14
C ILE A 74 0.13 2.11 7.27
N ALA A 75 -0.56 2.33 8.37
CA ALA A 75 -0.41 1.46 9.53
C ALA A 75 -0.97 0.06 9.26
N GLY A 76 -0.46 -0.92 10.00
CA GLY A 76 -0.91 -2.29 9.83
C GLY A 76 -2.39 -2.43 10.11
N GLY A 77 -3.04 -3.33 9.40
CA GLY A 77 -4.46 -3.58 9.55
C GLY A 77 -5.37 -2.49 9.01
N SER A 78 -4.81 -1.49 8.32
CA SER A 78 -5.62 -0.39 7.80
C SER A 78 -6.38 -0.80 6.55
N GLY A 79 -7.51 -0.17 6.32
CA GLY A 79 -8.26 -0.36 5.08
C GLY A 79 -8.34 0.95 4.32
N VAL A 80 -7.63 1.03 3.21
CA VAL A 80 -7.56 2.24 2.42
C VAL A 80 -8.61 2.19 1.32
N ILE A 81 -9.54 3.12 1.35
CA ILE A 81 -10.62 3.16 0.37
C ILE A 81 -10.67 4.47 -0.41
N ARG A 82 -9.70 5.34 -0.22
CA ARG A 82 -9.62 6.62 -0.92
C ARG A 82 -8.19 6.94 -1.28
N ASN A 83 -8.02 7.81 -2.24
CA ASN A 83 -6.68 8.30 -2.58
C ASN A 83 -6.03 8.95 -1.37
N ILE A 84 -4.73 8.81 -1.28
CA ILE A 84 -3.98 9.38 -0.15
C ILE A 84 -2.98 10.38 -0.71
N PRO A 85 -2.99 11.63 -0.22
CA PRO A 85 -2.04 12.62 -0.70
C PRO A 85 -0.63 12.36 -0.20
N ASP A 86 0.34 13.03 -0.80
CA ASP A 86 1.73 12.90 -0.41
C ASP A 86 1.95 13.25 1.06
N ASN A 87 2.96 12.64 1.63
CA ASN A 87 3.41 12.95 2.99
C ASN A 87 2.35 12.72 4.06
N SER A 88 1.55 11.68 3.90
CA SER A 88 0.47 11.37 4.83
C SER A 88 0.79 10.14 5.66
N LYS A 89 0.19 10.08 6.85
CA LYS A 89 0.23 8.89 7.68
C LYS A 89 -1.21 8.55 8.02
N VAL A 90 -1.63 7.34 7.69
CA VAL A 90 -3.02 6.92 7.86
C VAL A 90 -3.13 5.63 8.65
N MET A 91 -4.26 5.43 9.30
CA MET A 91 -4.54 4.20 10.00
C MET A 91 -6.05 4.01 10.12
N GLY A 92 -6.47 2.82 10.39
CA GLY A 92 -7.86 2.50 10.64
C GLY A 92 -8.60 1.98 9.42
N TYR A 93 -9.88 1.73 9.58
CA TYR A 93 -10.72 1.28 8.50
C TYR A 93 -12.05 2.02 8.61
N PRO A 94 -12.39 2.90 7.67
CA PRO A 94 -11.52 3.33 6.57
C PRO A 94 -10.31 4.10 7.10
N ALA A 95 -9.20 3.99 6.40
CA ALA A 95 -7.98 4.65 6.83
C ALA A 95 -8.14 6.16 6.75
N LYS A 96 -7.70 6.82 7.78
CA LYS A 96 -7.74 8.28 7.85
C LYS A 96 -6.48 8.78 8.52
N ASN A 97 -6.29 10.08 8.52
CA ASN A 97 -5.15 10.68 9.16
C ASN A 97 -5.10 10.26 10.62
N ILE A 98 -3.91 9.97 11.12
CA ILE A 98 -3.76 9.47 12.49
C ILE A 98 -4.35 10.40 13.53
N LYS A 99 -4.17 11.71 13.36
CA LYS A 99 -4.73 12.65 14.31
C LYS A 99 -6.24 12.56 14.36
N ASP A 100 -6.88 12.43 13.20
CA ASP A 100 -8.33 12.32 13.13
C ASP A 100 -8.80 11.01 13.75
N PHE A 101 -8.09 9.92 13.46
CA PHE A 101 -8.42 8.62 14.03
C PHE A 101 -8.37 8.66 15.55
N LEU A 102 -7.33 9.24 16.11
CA LEU A 102 -7.17 9.30 17.55
C LEU A 102 -8.24 10.17 18.21
N LYS A 103 -8.67 11.22 17.55
CA LYS A 103 -9.74 12.06 18.07
C LYS A 103 -11.06 11.28 18.14
N GLU A 104 -11.36 10.50 17.13
CA GLU A 104 -12.63 9.78 17.09
C GLU A 104 -12.69 8.59 18.02
N ASN A 105 -11.54 8.08 18.41
CA ASN A 105 -11.49 6.87 19.22
C ASN A 105 -11.01 7.10 20.65
N LYS A 106 -11.24 8.24 21.16
CA LYS A 106 -10.90 8.53 22.53
C LYS A 106 -11.94 7.99 23.47
#